data_1b24c2f92af901ea4d044d000deb80bf
#
_entry.id   1b24c2f92af901ea4d044d000deb80bf
#
_cell.length_a   1.000
_cell.length_b   1.000
_cell.length_c   1.000
_cell.angle_alpha   90.00
_cell.angle_beta   90.00
_cell.angle_gamma   90.00
#
_symmetry.space_group_name_H-M   'P 1'
#
loop_
_entity.id
_entity.type
_entity.pdbx_description
1 polymer ?
#
loop_
_entity_poly.entity_id
_entity_poly.type
_entity_poly.pdbx_seq_one_letter_code
_entity_poly.pdbx_strand_id
1 'polypeptide(L)'
;MMRFILCDDDREMLDVLKAHTQQWLSEHRLEAELLTFSSSTELLEQYAPRQDDIAVLDIIMPGMNGLEAAKQLRTSNSDFSLIFLTSSKDFALPAYEVHPYGYLLKPADYEGFSQLLDSLYQKLCQFIVLKSGNDMCSILIDEIVWVEAVNRQVVFNLVGGK
;
A
#
# COMPACT_ATOMS: atom_id res chain seq x y z
N MET A 1 -11.13 -2.86 4.69
CA MET A 1 -10.62 -3.68 3.56
C MET A 1 -9.65 -2.81 2.77
N MET A 2 -8.42 -3.26 2.64
CA MET A 2 -7.33 -2.57 1.91
C MET A 2 -7.71 -2.36 0.45
N ARG A 3 -7.32 -1.21 -0.12
CA ARG A 3 -7.51 -0.92 -1.54
C ARG A 3 -6.18 -0.54 -2.19
N PHE A 4 -5.95 -1.05 -3.38
CA PHE A 4 -4.86 -0.60 -4.26
C PHE A 4 -5.44 0.28 -5.36
N ILE A 5 -4.82 1.43 -5.53
CA ILE A 5 -5.16 2.43 -6.54
C ILE A 5 -3.98 2.54 -7.49
N LEU A 6 -4.17 2.07 -8.71
CA LEU A 6 -3.15 2.05 -9.75
C LEU A 6 -3.50 3.08 -10.82
N CYS A 7 -2.61 4.02 -11.09
CA CYS A 7 -2.84 5.07 -12.09
C CYS A 7 -1.63 5.22 -13.01
N ASP A 8 -1.84 4.96 -14.31
CA ASP A 8 -0.84 5.04 -15.36
C ASP A 8 -1.55 5.22 -16.69
N ASP A 9 -1.07 6.06 -17.59
CA ASP A 9 -1.67 6.22 -18.93
C ASP A 9 -1.26 5.10 -19.90
N ASP A 10 -0.21 4.36 -19.56
CA ASP A 10 0.20 3.15 -20.28
C ASP A 10 -0.58 1.93 -19.79
N ARG A 11 -1.46 1.41 -20.65
CA ARG A 11 -2.29 0.23 -20.34
C ARG A 11 -1.49 -1.04 -20.10
N GLU A 12 -0.37 -1.21 -20.81
CA GLU A 12 0.50 -2.37 -20.61
C GLU A 12 1.14 -2.31 -19.21
N MET A 13 1.53 -1.13 -18.79
CA MET A 13 2.06 -0.93 -17.44
C MET A 13 0.99 -1.14 -16.37
N LEU A 14 -0.24 -0.66 -16.58
CA LEU A 14 -1.36 -0.95 -15.67
C LEU A 14 -1.60 -2.46 -15.51
N ASP A 15 -1.54 -3.22 -16.61
CA ASP A 15 -1.71 -4.67 -16.56
C ASP A 15 -0.56 -5.35 -15.82
N VAL A 16 0.67 -4.89 -15.99
CA VAL A 16 1.84 -5.34 -15.21
C VAL A 16 1.65 -5.04 -13.72
N LEU A 17 1.27 -3.81 -13.36
CA LEU A 17 1.03 -3.43 -11.96
C LEU A 17 -0.08 -4.25 -11.32
N LYS A 18 -1.17 -4.51 -12.06
CA LYS A 18 -2.25 -5.40 -11.60
C LYS A 18 -1.73 -6.81 -11.32
N ALA A 19 -0.98 -7.38 -12.27
CA ALA A 19 -0.43 -8.72 -12.13
C ALA A 19 0.52 -8.80 -10.92
N HIS A 20 1.43 -7.84 -10.77
CA HIS A 20 2.34 -7.76 -9.62
C HIS A 20 1.58 -7.63 -8.29
N THR A 21 0.57 -6.76 -8.23
CA THR A 21 -0.25 -6.58 -7.02
C THR A 21 -1.03 -7.84 -6.68
N GLN A 22 -1.65 -8.49 -7.66
CA GLN A 22 -2.38 -9.75 -7.46
C GLN A 22 -1.47 -10.89 -7.01
N GLN A 23 -0.28 -10.99 -7.59
CA GLN A 23 0.72 -11.97 -7.19
C GLN A 23 1.13 -11.74 -5.73
N TRP A 24 1.47 -10.52 -5.36
CA TRP A 24 1.85 -10.14 -4.00
C TRP A 24 0.74 -10.45 -2.99
N LEU A 25 -0.52 -10.09 -3.29
CA LEU A 25 -1.69 -10.40 -2.46
C LEU A 25 -1.85 -11.90 -2.26
N SER A 26 -1.68 -12.69 -3.33
CA SER A 26 -1.77 -14.15 -3.28
C SER A 26 -0.68 -14.77 -2.39
N GLU A 27 0.56 -14.32 -2.53
CA GLU A 27 1.70 -14.78 -1.72
C GLU A 27 1.50 -14.52 -0.23
N HIS A 28 0.88 -13.37 0.10
CA HIS A 28 0.58 -12.97 1.49
C HIS A 28 -0.79 -13.44 2.00
N ARG A 29 -1.58 -14.13 1.16
CA ARG A 29 -2.95 -14.57 1.47
C ARG A 29 -3.87 -13.42 1.90
N LEU A 30 -3.71 -12.29 1.25
CA LEU A 30 -4.47 -11.07 1.49
C LEU A 30 -5.52 -10.85 0.42
N GLU A 31 -6.59 -10.16 0.78
CA GLU A 31 -7.61 -9.67 -0.15
C GLU A 31 -7.61 -8.15 -0.16
N ALA A 32 -7.69 -7.56 -1.34
CA ALA A 32 -7.80 -6.14 -1.54
C ALA A 32 -8.65 -5.81 -2.76
N GLU A 33 -9.26 -4.64 -2.74
CA GLU A 33 -9.91 -4.06 -3.92
C GLU A 33 -8.85 -3.39 -4.80
N LEU A 34 -8.87 -3.64 -6.11
CA LEU A 34 -7.99 -2.99 -7.08
C LEU A 34 -8.80 -2.01 -7.93
N LEU A 35 -8.46 -0.74 -7.83
CA LEU A 35 -9.00 0.34 -8.66
C LEU A 35 -7.92 0.79 -9.65
N THR A 36 -8.28 0.97 -10.91
CA THR A 36 -7.34 1.38 -11.96
C THR A 36 -7.85 2.58 -12.70
N PHE A 37 -6.95 3.52 -12.97
CA PHE A 37 -7.23 4.77 -13.65
C PHE A 37 -6.19 5.00 -14.75
N SER A 38 -6.62 5.52 -15.88
CA SER A 38 -5.78 5.79 -17.04
C SER A 38 -5.31 7.24 -17.14
N SER A 39 -5.70 8.08 -16.20
CA SER A 39 -5.28 9.48 -16.13
C SER A 39 -5.47 10.07 -14.73
N SER A 40 -4.71 11.12 -14.44
CA SER A 40 -4.86 11.91 -13.20
C SER A 40 -6.24 12.53 -13.06
N THR A 41 -6.85 12.94 -14.15
CA THR A 41 -8.19 13.55 -14.14
C THR A 41 -9.24 12.51 -13.73
N GLU A 42 -9.22 11.34 -14.36
CA GLU A 42 -10.12 10.24 -14.03
C GLU A 42 -9.95 9.82 -12.55
N LEU A 43 -8.71 9.71 -12.09
CA LEU A 43 -8.39 9.41 -10.69
C LEU A 43 -9.05 10.43 -9.75
N LEU A 44 -8.87 11.72 -9.97
CA LEU A 44 -9.40 12.77 -9.09
C LEU A 44 -10.92 12.88 -9.11
N GLU A 45 -11.56 12.57 -10.23
CA GLU A 45 -13.02 12.59 -10.36
C GLU A 45 -13.71 11.41 -9.67
N GLN A 46 -13.06 10.25 -9.63
CA GLN A 46 -13.70 8.99 -9.22
C GLN A 46 -13.17 8.43 -7.90
N TYR A 47 -12.02 8.93 -7.42
CA TYR A 47 -11.37 8.37 -6.25
C TYR A 47 -11.32 9.37 -5.09
N ALA A 48 -11.77 8.92 -3.93
CA ALA A 48 -11.60 9.59 -2.65
C ALA A 48 -10.69 8.75 -1.73
N PRO A 49 -9.54 9.30 -1.29
CA PRO A 49 -8.57 8.55 -0.49
C PRO A 49 -9.12 8.15 0.88
N ARG A 50 -8.74 6.94 1.33
CA ARG A 50 -8.96 6.44 2.69
C ARG A 50 -7.61 6.15 3.34
N GLN A 51 -7.59 6.07 4.66
CA GLN A 51 -6.37 5.91 5.45
C GLN A 51 -5.55 4.67 5.05
N ASP A 52 -6.21 3.55 4.77
CA ASP A 52 -5.53 2.28 4.49
C ASP A 52 -5.30 2.02 2.99
N ASP A 53 -5.48 3.05 2.16
CA ASP A 53 -5.28 2.92 0.73
C ASP A 53 -3.79 2.95 0.36
N ILE A 54 -3.44 2.17 -0.66
CA ILE A 54 -2.12 2.15 -1.27
C ILE A 54 -2.27 2.63 -2.71
N ALA A 55 -1.81 3.84 -2.98
CA ALA A 55 -1.85 4.43 -4.32
C ALA A 55 -0.48 4.29 -4.99
N VAL A 56 -0.47 3.71 -6.19
CA VAL A 56 0.70 3.61 -7.08
C VAL A 56 0.41 4.48 -8.30
N LEU A 57 1.13 5.58 -8.45
CA LEU A 57 0.89 6.58 -9.48
C LEU A 57 2.10 6.76 -10.39
N ASP A 58 1.89 6.76 -11.71
CA ASP A 58 2.88 7.35 -12.61
C ASP A 58 2.87 8.88 -12.46
N ILE A 59 4.05 9.48 -12.53
CA ILE A 59 4.19 10.94 -12.53
C ILE A 59 4.00 11.49 -13.94
N ILE A 60 4.53 10.79 -14.96
CA ILE A 60 4.58 11.30 -16.32
C ILE A 60 3.33 10.83 -17.08
N MET A 61 2.27 11.61 -16.99
CA MET A 61 1.03 11.36 -17.73
C MET A 61 0.61 12.60 -18.51
N PRO A 62 -0.12 12.44 -19.64
CA PRO A 62 -0.65 13.56 -20.41
C PRO A 62 -1.62 14.44 -19.60
N GLY A 63 -1.53 15.74 -19.81
CA GLY A 63 -2.37 16.71 -19.09
C GLY A 63 -1.87 16.96 -17.68
N MET A 64 -2.65 16.61 -16.68
CA MET A 64 -2.23 16.70 -15.27
C MET A 64 -1.29 15.55 -14.92
N ASN A 65 -0.10 15.87 -14.43
CA ASN A 65 0.86 14.85 -14.00
C ASN A 65 0.49 14.21 -12.65
N GLY A 66 1.06 13.03 -12.36
CA GLY A 66 0.74 12.31 -11.14
C GLY A 66 1.16 13.00 -9.85
N LEU A 67 2.17 13.87 -9.89
CA LEU A 67 2.57 14.67 -8.72
C LEU A 67 1.53 15.75 -8.38
N GLU A 68 0.97 16.40 -9.38
CA GLU A 68 -0.11 17.37 -9.20
C GLU A 68 -1.38 16.69 -8.66
N ALA A 69 -1.71 15.51 -9.19
CA ALA A 69 -2.81 14.70 -8.67
C ALA A 69 -2.58 14.31 -7.21
N ALA A 70 -1.38 13.83 -6.86
CA ALA A 70 -1.02 13.48 -5.50
C ALA A 70 -1.14 14.67 -4.53
N LYS A 71 -0.73 15.88 -4.93
CA LYS A 71 -0.93 17.11 -4.15
C LYS A 71 -2.40 17.37 -3.85
N GLN A 72 -3.27 17.22 -4.84
CA GLN A 72 -4.71 17.40 -4.65
C GLN A 72 -5.31 16.31 -3.75
N LEU A 73 -4.93 15.05 -3.92
CA LEU A 73 -5.39 13.96 -3.05
C LEU A 73 -4.98 14.19 -1.58
N ARG A 74 -3.76 14.69 -1.34
CA ARG A 74 -3.27 15.03 0.02
C ARG A 74 -4.09 16.12 0.70
N THR A 75 -4.71 17.04 -0.05
CA THR A 75 -5.58 18.06 0.55
C THR A 75 -6.89 17.47 1.10
N SER A 76 -7.34 16.34 0.56
CA SER A 76 -8.56 15.65 0.97
C SER A 76 -8.30 14.67 2.11
N ASN A 77 -7.20 13.95 2.07
CA ASN A 77 -6.75 13.04 3.12
C ASN A 77 -5.23 12.87 3.02
N SER A 78 -4.51 13.04 4.13
CA SER A 78 -3.05 12.92 4.19
C SER A 78 -2.54 11.51 4.50
N ASP A 79 -3.40 10.58 4.94
CA ASP A 79 -2.96 9.37 5.63
C ASP A 79 -2.86 8.12 4.74
N PHE A 80 -3.25 8.20 3.45
CA PHE A 80 -3.06 7.07 2.53
C PHE A 80 -1.58 6.89 2.15
N SER A 81 -1.18 5.68 1.81
CA SER A 81 0.18 5.37 1.35
C SER A 81 0.33 5.66 -0.13
N LEU A 82 1.36 6.42 -0.50
CA LEU A 82 1.63 6.83 -1.87
C LEU A 82 2.96 6.26 -2.34
N ILE A 83 2.96 5.61 -3.49
CA ILE A 83 4.13 5.12 -4.20
C ILE A 83 4.13 5.76 -5.59
N PHE A 84 5.26 6.33 -6.01
CA PHE A 84 5.45 6.74 -7.39
C PHE A 84 6.17 5.66 -8.19
N LEU A 85 5.65 5.39 -9.37
CA LEU A 85 6.31 4.56 -10.38
C LEU A 85 6.43 5.36 -11.67
N THR A 86 7.64 5.74 -12.06
CA THR A 86 7.87 6.68 -13.18
C THR A 86 9.14 6.36 -13.95
N SER A 87 9.21 6.85 -15.19
CA SER A 87 10.41 6.70 -16.04
C SER A 87 11.49 7.75 -15.78
N SER A 88 11.24 8.79 -14.97
CA SER A 88 12.22 9.87 -14.71
C SER A 88 12.61 9.95 -13.23
N LYS A 89 13.90 10.23 -12.98
CA LYS A 89 14.45 10.56 -11.67
C LYS A 89 14.28 12.04 -11.28
N ASP A 90 13.93 12.89 -12.23
CA ASP A 90 13.93 14.35 -12.05
C ASP A 90 12.83 14.82 -11.09
N PHE A 91 11.79 13.98 -10.91
CA PHE A 91 10.69 14.27 -10.01
C PHE A 91 10.90 13.80 -8.57
N ALA A 92 12.02 13.13 -8.27
CA ALA A 92 12.24 12.60 -6.92
C ALA A 92 12.29 13.70 -5.85
N LEU A 93 12.94 14.83 -6.11
CA LEU A 93 12.98 15.96 -5.19
C LEU A 93 11.61 16.67 -5.08
N PRO A 94 10.94 17.05 -6.20
CA PRO A 94 9.59 17.61 -6.12
C PRO A 94 8.57 16.68 -5.47
N ALA A 95 8.69 15.37 -5.66
CA ALA A 95 7.80 14.38 -5.07
C ALA A 95 7.86 14.33 -3.53
N TYR A 96 8.98 14.76 -2.95
CA TYR A 96 9.15 14.78 -1.48
C TYR A 96 8.08 15.62 -0.76
N GLU A 97 7.54 16.65 -1.42
CA GLU A 97 6.50 17.53 -0.84
C GLU A 97 5.19 16.77 -0.50
N VAL A 98 4.90 15.67 -1.20
CA VAL A 98 3.70 14.86 -0.95
C VAL A 98 3.97 13.65 -0.07
N HIS A 99 5.16 13.55 0.50
CA HIS A 99 5.58 12.48 1.40
C HIS A 99 5.24 11.09 0.87
N PRO A 100 5.78 10.69 -0.31
CA PRO A 100 5.56 9.34 -0.83
C PRO A 100 6.24 8.33 0.09
N TYR A 101 5.64 7.17 0.22
CA TYR A 101 6.27 6.05 0.89
C TYR A 101 7.44 5.50 0.09
N GLY A 102 7.29 5.45 -1.23
CA GLY A 102 8.30 4.92 -2.12
C GLY A 102 8.31 5.59 -3.48
N TYR A 103 9.43 5.40 -4.17
CA TYR A 103 9.67 5.89 -5.51
C TYR A 103 10.38 4.80 -6.31
N LEU A 104 9.73 4.28 -7.34
CA LEU A 104 10.27 3.24 -8.22
C LEU A 104 10.47 3.77 -9.63
N LEU A 105 11.52 3.32 -10.28
CA LEU A 105 11.76 3.62 -11.69
C LEU A 105 11.21 2.52 -12.58
N LYS A 106 10.55 2.90 -13.68
CA LYS A 106 10.18 1.98 -14.75
C LYS A 106 11.42 1.52 -15.53
N PRO A 107 11.51 0.26 -15.96
CA PRO A 107 10.55 -0.81 -15.68
C PRO A 107 10.72 -1.33 -14.25
N ALA A 108 9.63 -1.38 -13.49
CA ALA A 108 9.67 -2.00 -12.18
C ALA A 108 9.50 -3.52 -12.34
N ASP A 109 10.51 -4.26 -11.94
CA ASP A 109 10.40 -5.71 -11.80
C ASP A 109 9.54 -6.08 -10.57
N TYR A 110 9.09 -7.32 -10.55
CA TYR A 110 8.27 -7.81 -9.44
C TYR A 110 9.04 -7.75 -8.11
N GLU A 111 10.32 -8.08 -8.12
CA GLU A 111 11.14 -8.13 -6.91
C GLU A 111 11.21 -6.76 -6.20
N GLY A 112 11.58 -5.71 -6.93
CA GLY A 112 11.64 -4.35 -6.37
C GLY A 112 10.27 -3.84 -5.91
N PHE A 113 9.22 -4.15 -6.67
CA PHE A 113 7.86 -3.77 -6.30
C PHE A 113 7.37 -4.52 -5.05
N SER A 114 7.59 -5.84 -4.96
CA SER A 114 7.18 -6.64 -3.81
C SER A 114 7.93 -6.25 -2.55
N GLN A 115 9.25 -6.03 -2.60
CA GLN A 115 10.04 -5.58 -1.45
C GLN A 115 9.53 -4.25 -0.89
N LEU A 116 9.12 -3.32 -1.76
CA LEU A 116 8.55 -2.05 -1.32
C LEU A 116 7.18 -2.25 -0.65
N LEU A 117 6.33 -3.11 -1.21
CA LEU A 117 5.04 -3.46 -0.61
C LEU A 117 5.21 -4.19 0.72
N ASP A 118 6.18 -5.10 0.85
CA ASP A 118 6.49 -5.79 2.11
C ASP A 118 6.87 -4.80 3.21
N SER A 119 7.76 -3.86 2.89
CA SER A 119 8.17 -2.82 3.81
C SER A 119 7.01 -1.91 4.22
N LEU A 120 6.15 -1.55 3.26
CA LEU A 120 4.94 -0.77 3.53
C LEU A 120 3.94 -1.56 4.39
N TYR A 121 3.69 -2.81 4.05
CA TYR A 121 2.77 -3.68 4.77
C TYR A 121 3.22 -3.89 6.22
N GLN A 122 4.50 -4.12 6.46
CA GLN A 122 5.07 -4.20 7.81
C GLN A 122 4.86 -2.91 8.61
N LYS A 123 4.89 -1.75 7.96
CA LYS A 123 4.62 -0.47 8.62
C LYS A 123 3.14 -0.27 8.93
N LEU A 124 2.25 -0.71 8.02
CA LEU A 124 0.80 -0.61 8.19
C LEU A 124 0.27 -1.64 9.19
N CYS A 125 0.83 -2.84 9.18
CA CYS A 125 0.47 -3.91 10.11
C CYS A 125 1.27 -3.79 11.39
N GLN A 126 0.67 -3.23 12.43
CA GLN A 126 1.24 -3.31 13.77
C GLN A 126 1.01 -4.72 14.32
N PHE A 127 2.09 -5.45 14.64
CA PHE A 127 1.98 -6.75 15.29
C PHE A 127 2.77 -6.80 16.59
N ILE A 128 2.28 -7.60 17.50
CA ILE A 128 2.98 -7.94 18.73
C ILE A 128 3.74 -9.26 18.49
N VAL A 129 5.03 -9.26 18.73
CA VAL A 129 5.82 -10.51 18.73
C VAL A 129 5.80 -11.10 20.13
N LEU A 130 5.24 -12.30 20.23
CA LEU A 130 5.16 -13.04 21.48
C LEU A 130 6.18 -14.16 21.49
N LYS A 131 6.85 -14.35 22.62
CA LYS A 131 7.76 -15.47 22.85
C LYS A 131 7.18 -16.38 23.94
N SER A 132 7.00 -17.66 23.59
CA SER A 132 6.56 -18.70 24.54
C SER A 132 7.58 -19.85 24.53
N GLY A 133 8.45 -19.88 25.53
CA GLY A 133 9.56 -20.85 25.54
C GLY A 133 10.54 -20.61 24.40
N ASN A 134 10.66 -21.57 23.49
CA ASN A 134 11.48 -21.47 22.26
C ASN A 134 10.71 -21.03 21.02
N ASP A 135 9.38 -20.93 21.12
CA ASP A 135 8.53 -20.56 20.00
C ASP A 135 8.32 -19.03 19.96
N MET A 136 8.27 -18.50 18.75
CA MET A 136 7.92 -17.11 18.50
C MET A 136 6.70 -17.09 17.59
N CYS A 137 5.70 -16.28 17.94
CA CYS A 137 4.56 -16.00 17.08
C CYS A 137 4.32 -14.49 16.99
N SER A 138 3.80 -14.03 15.87
CA SER A 138 3.36 -12.66 15.69
C SER A 138 1.84 -12.62 15.59
N ILE A 139 1.22 -11.67 16.28
CA ILE A 139 -0.22 -11.41 16.24
C ILE A 139 -0.42 -9.98 15.76
N LEU A 140 -1.28 -9.79 14.76
CA LEU A 140 -1.68 -8.46 14.33
C LEU A 140 -2.49 -7.79 15.44
N ILE A 141 -2.18 -6.54 15.76
CA ILE A 141 -2.89 -5.80 16.82
C ILE A 141 -4.38 -5.70 16.50
N ASP A 142 -4.71 -5.50 15.22
CA ASP A 142 -6.10 -5.39 14.76
C ASP A 142 -6.90 -6.71 14.83
N GLU A 143 -6.21 -7.85 14.96
CA GLU A 143 -6.84 -9.14 15.22
C GLU A 143 -7.15 -9.37 16.70
N ILE A 144 -6.61 -8.57 17.61
CA ILE A 144 -6.80 -8.74 19.04
C ILE A 144 -8.15 -8.15 19.46
N VAL A 145 -9.06 -9.00 19.88
CA VAL A 145 -10.36 -8.57 20.41
C VAL A 145 -10.22 -8.15 21.88
N TRP A 146 -9.54 -8.96 22.68
CA TRP A 146 -9.22 -8.68 24.08
C TRP A 146 -8.10 -9.59 24.58
N VAL A 147 -7.47 -9.15 25.67
CA VAL A 147 -6.35 -9.86 26.32
C VAL A 147 -6.69 -10.08 27.77
N GLU A 148 -6.48 -11.29 28.26
CA GLU A 148 -6.69 -11.62 29.67
C GLU A 148 -5.49 -12.34 30.26
N ALA A 149 -5.34 -12.22 31.58
CA ALA A 149 -4.35 -12.97 32.34
C ALA A 149 -5.04 -14.05 33.16
N VAL A 150 -4.80 -15.32 32.84
CA VAL A 150 -5.39 -16.48 33.51
C VAL A 150 -4.28 -17.42 33.94
N ASN A 151 -4.22 -17.78 35.23
CA ASN A 151 -3.28 -18.76 35.76
C ASN A 151 -1.80 -18.52 35.38
N ARG A 152 -1.32 -17.27 35.46
CA ARG A 152 0.03 -16.84 35.05
C ARG A 152 0.32 -16.96 33.55
N GLN A 153 -0.70 -17.09 32.73
CA GLN A 153 -0.62 -17.05 31.29
C GLN A 153 -1.38 -15.83 30.76
N VAL A 154 -0.93 -15.32 29.63
CA VAL A 154 -1.61 -14.26 28.89
C VAL A 154 -2.32 -14.91 27.71
N VAL A 155 -3.61 -14.73 27.62
CA VAL A 155 -4.46 -15.26 26.55
C VAL A 155 -4.90 -14.12 25.65
N PHE A 156 -4.59 -14.24 24.37
CA PHE A 156 -5.03 -13.32 23.33
C PHE A 156 -6.26 -13.92 22.64
N ASN A 157 -7.37 -13.20 22.69
CA ASN A 157 -8.60 -13.60 22.00
C ASN A 157 -8.64 -12.84 20.67
N LEU A 158 -8.60 -13.60 19.57
CA LEU A 158 -8.46 -13.05 18.22
C LEU A 158 -9.79 -13.07 17.47
N VAL A 159 -9.94 -12.21 16.48
CA VAL A 159 -11.04 -12.21 15.54
C VAL A 159 -11.10 -13.57 14.83
N GLY A 160 -12.24 -14.27 14.88
CA GLY A 160 -12.41 -15.59 14.27
C GLY A 160 -12.09 -16.79 15.17
N GLY A 161 -11.72 -16.59 16.44
CA GLY A 161 -11.72 -17.65 17.46
C GLY A 161 -10.63 -18.71 17.27
N LYS A 162 -9.41 -18.34 17.01
CA LYS A 162 -8.24 -19.24 17.09
C LYS A 162 -7.31 -18.81 18.21
#